data_c1a4a95ea0adeb2947427766210ee1f5
#
_entry.id   c1a4a95ea0adeb2947427766210ee1f5
#
_cell.length_a   1.000
_cell.length_b   1.000
_cell.length_c   1.000
_cell.angle_alpha   90.00
_cell.angle_beta   90.00
_cell.angle_gamma   90.00
#
_symmetry.space_group_name_H-M   'P 1'
#
loop_
_entity.id
_entity.type
_entity.pdbx_description
1 polymer ?
#
loop_
_entity_poly.entity_id
_entity_poly.type
_entity_poly.pdbx_seq_one_letter_code
_entity_poly.pdbx_strand_id
1 'polypeptide(L)'
;MKRFFTIILALAISGICYASEPYTAYCTLRGEEAMSNPGSLVGKIEIDYGQKTKHKNYITDSTGQRLEFESMVEAMNYMAGYGWSLHDSYTTIKRMPIDNRQLDRIVVVWVLKKEVASAAEITEGLASSSLDYLSY
;
A
#
# COMPACT_ATOMS: atom_id res chain seq x y z
N MET A 1 58.06 19.28 -40.17
CA MET A 1 57.41 18.43 -39.13
C MET A 1 56.12 19.08 -38.78
N LYS A 2 55.01 18.55 -39.28
CA LYS A 2 53.64 19.03 -38.92
C LYS A 2 53.08 18.20 -37.78
N ARG A 3 52.92 18.82 -36.62
CA ARG A 3 52.31 18.19 -35.47
C ARG A 3 50.80 18.35 -35.59
N PHE A 4 50.10 17.24 -35.88
CA PHE A 4 48.65 17.21 -35.82
C PHE A 4 48.20 17.10 -34.35
N PHE A 5 47.59 18.16 -33.83
CA PHE A 5 46.89 18.14 -32.57
C PHE A 5 45.49 17.56 -32.82
N THR A 6 45.28 16.32 -32.42
CA THR A 6 43.98 15.69 -32.43
C THR A 6 43.28 16.09 -31.15
N ILE A 7 42.32 17.03 -31.25
CA ILE A 7 41.42 17.37 -30.15
C ILE A 7 40.37 16.30 -30.13
N ILE A 8 40.44 15.40 -29.13
CA ILE A 8 39.37 14.46 -28.80
C ILE A 8 38.36 15.25 -28.00
N LEU A 9 37.27 15.65 -28.67
CA LEU A 9 36.08 16.23 -28.02
C LEU A 9 35.31 15.09 -27.36
N ALA A 10 35.56 14.86 -26.07
CA ALA A 10 34.75 13.95 -25.27
C ALA A 10 33.37 14.58 -25.09
N LEU A 11 32.39 14.12 -25.86
CA LEU A 11 30.97 14.39 -25.57
C LEU A 11 30.60 13.67 -24.27
N ALA A 12 30.64 14.40 -23.18
CA ALA A 12 29.99 13.99 -21.96
C ALA A 12 28.46 14.03 -22.20
N ILE A 13 27.90 12.88 -22.57
CA ILE A 13 26.45 12.68 -22.55
C ILE A 13 26.07 12.62 -21.06
N SER A 14 25.85 13.79 -20.47
CA SER A 14 25.19 13.91 -19.21
C SER A 14 23.77 13.39 -19.44
N GLY A 15 23.53 12.14 -19.09
CA GLY A 15 22.19 11.59 -19.00
C GLY A 15 21.41 12.44 -18.02
N ILE A 16 20.53 13.30 -18.53
CA ILE A 16 19.57 14.02 -17.73
C ILE A 16 18.63 12.95 -17.19
N CYS A 17 18.93 12.50 -15.98
CA CYS A 17 18.01 11.67 -15.23
C CYS A 17 16.82 12.60 -14.90
N TYR A 18 15.74 12.50 -15.67
CA TYR A 18 14.48 13.13 -15.32
C TYR A 18 13.98 12.44 -14.05
N ALA A 19 14.40 12.93 -12.90
CA ALA A 19 13.73 12.59 -11.66
C ALA A 19 12.29 13.10 -11.80
N SER A 20 11.31 12.20 -11.78
CA SER A 20 9.91 12.60 -11.74
C SER A 20 9.70 13.45 -10.48
N GLU A 21 8.94 14.54 -10.61
CA GLU A 21 8.61 15.34 -9.43
C GLU A 21 7.87 14.46 -8.41
N PRO A 22 8.23 14.55 -7.12
CA PRO A 22 7.53 13.83 -6.08
C PRO A 22 6.04 14.18 -6.08
N TYR A 23 5.21 13.19 -5.85
CA TYR A 23 3.77 13.38 -5.72
C TYR A 23 3.23 12.63 -4.50
N THR A 24 2.08 13.06 -4.00
CA THR A 24 1.43 12.40 -2.87
C THR A 24 0.63 11.20 -3.36
N ALA A 25 1.01 10.02 -2.90
CA ALA A 25 0.22 8.80 -3.08
C ALA A 25 -0.70 8.59 -1.88
N TYR A 26 -1.83 7.93 -2.11
CA TYR A 26 -2.80 7.57 -1.08
C TYR A 26 -3.08 6.08 -1.13
N CYS A 27 -3.35 5.50 0.04
CA CYS A 27 -3.92 4.17 0.16
C CYS A 27 -4.92 4.13 1.31
N THR A 28 -5.75 3.10 1.37
CA THR A 28 -6.64 2.87 2.49
C THR A 28 -6.33 1.55 3.17
N LEU A 29 -6.40 1.55 4.50
CA LEU A 29 -6.49 0.35 5.33
C LEU A 29 -7.92 0.18 5.80
N ARG A 30 -8.47 -1.01 5.65
CA ARG A 30 -9.83 -1.33 6.06
C ARG A 30 -9.81 -2.53 7.00
N GLY A 31 -10.34 -2.35 8.19
CA GLY A 31 -10.54 -3.42 9.16
C GLY A 31 -12.02 -3.52 9.55
N GLU A 32 -12.44 -4.69 9.98
CA GLU A 32 -13.78 -4.91 10.55
C GLU A 32 -13.63 -5.24 12.04
N GLU A 33 -14.42 -4.59 12.88
CA GLU A 33 -14.46 -4.82 14.32
C GLU A 33 -15.84 -5.35 14.74
N ALA A 34 -15.86 -6.22 15.74
CA ALA A 34 -17.11 -6.68 16.30
C ALA A 34 -17.78 -5.55 17.11
N MET A 35 -19.07 -5.30 16.88
CA MET A 35 -19.81 -4.27 17.62
C MET A 35 -19.90 -4.56 19.12
N SER A 36 -19.85 -5.84 19.50
CA SER A 36 -19.81 -6.29 20.90
C SER A 36 -18.46 -6.07 21.57
N ASN A 37 -17.39 -5.86 20.81
CA ASN A 37 -16.04 -5.64 21.31
C ASN A 37 -15.28 -4.67 20.39
N PRO A 38 -15.57 -3.36 20.45
CA PRO A 38 -14.88 -2.36 19.65
C PRO A 38 -13.37 -2.38 19.91
N GLY A 39 -12.58 -2.21 18.85
CA GLY A 39 -11.12 -2.30 18.90
C GLY A 39 -10.57 -3.70 18.66
N SER A 40 -11.42 -4.74 18.67
CA SER A 40 -11.02 -6.11 18.34
C SER A 40 -11.34 -6.41 16.88
N LEU A 41 -10.31 -6.63 16.08
CA LEU A 41 -10.46 -6.96 14.67
C LEU A 41 -11.15 -8.32 14.48
N VAL A 42 -12.05 -8.33 13.50
CA VAL A 42 -12.70 -9.56 13.02
C VAL A 42 -12.24 -9.78 11.58
N GLY A 43 -11.37 -10.76 11.40
CA GLY A 43 -10.80 -11.03 10.08
C GLY A 43 -9.50 -10.24 9.84
N LYS A 44 -9.18 -10.07 8.57
CA LYS A 44 -7.89 -9.51 8.15
C LYS A 44 -8.04 -8.09 7.66
N ILE A 45 -7.00 -7.29 7.84
CA ILE A 45 -6.95 -5.94 7.31
C ILE A 45 -6.76 -5.99 5.80
N GLU A 46 -7.59 -5.25 5.10
CA GLU A 46 -7.53 -5.06 3.65
C GLU A 46 -6.80 -3.77 3.33
N ILE A 47 -6.03 -3.77 2.24
CA ILE A 47 -5.36 -2.58 1.72
C ILE A 47 -5.83 -2.29 0.30
N ASP A 48 -6.06 -1.01 0.00
CA ASP A 48 -6.33 -0.52 -1.34
C ASP A 48 -5.41 0.67 -1.64
N TYR A 49 -4.52 0.49 -2.61
CA TYR A 49 -3.63 1.53 -3.14
C TYR A 49 -3.91 1.83 -4.63
N GLY A 50 -5.12 1.51 -5.11
CA GLY A 50 -5.54 1.72 -6.49
C GLY A 50 -5.25 0.55 -7.43
N GLN A 51 -4.90 -0.63 -6.89
CA GLN A 51 -4.74 -1.82 -7.70
C GLN A 51 -6.06 -2.28 -8.32
N LYS A 52 -6.03 -2.63 -9.60
CA LYS A 52 -7.19 -3.10 -10.35
C LYS A 52 -7.45 -4.59 -10.09
N THR A 53 -7.82 -4.95 -8.89
CA THR A 53 -8.19 -6.34 -8.58
C THR A 53 -9.64 -6.42 -8.13
N LYS A 54 -10.29 -7.55 -8.43
CA LYS A 54 -11.65 -7.86 -7.95
C LYS A 54 -11.64 -8.56 -6.59
N HIS A 55 -10.46 -8.90 -6.09
CA HIS A 55 -10.28 -9.64 -4.85
C HIS A 55 -9.83 -8.70 -3.72
N LYS A 56 -10.14 -9.10 -2.51
CA LYS A 56 -9.65 -8.40 -1.32
C LYS A 56 -8.13 -8.48 -1.26
N ASN A 57 -7.50 -7.34 -1.10
CA ASN A 57 -6.05 -7.26 -0.99
C ASN A 57 -5.66 -7.19 0.48
N TYR A 58 -4.85 -8.12 0.87
CA TYR A 58 -4.27 -8.18 2.20
C TYR A 58 -2.83 -7.73 2.14
N ILE A 59 -2.33 -7.18 3.24
CA ILE A 59 -0.92 -6.86 3.37
C ILE A 59 -0.15 -8.18 3.43
N THR A 60 0.86 -8.31 2.57
CA THR A 60 1.74 -9.47 2.53
C THR A 60 3.18 -9.05 2.74
N ASP A 61 4.01 -9.94 3.26
CA ASP A 61 5.44 -9.73 3.32
C ASP A 61 6.11 -9.93 1.94
N SER A 62 7.43 -9.76 1.90
CA SER A 62 8.23 -9.93 0.67
C SER A 62 8.21 -11.36 0.10
N THR A 63 7.75 -12.34 0.86
CA THR A 63 7.61 -13.74 0.45
C THR A 63 6.21 -14.06 -0.08
N GLY A 64 5.27 -13.10 -0.04
CA GLY A 64 3.87 -13.28 -0.40
C GLY A 64 3.03 -13.88 0.73
N GLN A 65 3.58 -14.07 1.91
CA GLN A 65 2.82 -14.54 3.06
C GLN A 65 2.01 -13.38 3.66
N ARG A 66 0.73 -13.63 3.95
CA ARG A 66 -0.12 -12.62 4.59
C ARG A 66 0.39 -12.27 5.97
N LEU A 67 0.48 -10.97 6.22
CA LEU A 67 0.70 -10.45 7.56
C LEU A 67 -0.64 -10.42 8.32
N GLU A 68 -0.61 -10.89 9.55
CA GLU A 68 -1.74 -10.84 10.46
C GLU A 68 -1.47 -9.76 11.50
N PHE A 69 -2.44 -8.87 11.67
CA PHE A 69 -2.37 -7.78 12.63
C PHE A 69 -3.48 -7.97 13.66
N GLU A 70 -3.17 -7.76 14.92
CA GLU A 70 -4.15 -7.83 16.00
C GLU A 70 -4.99 -6.54 16.11
N SER A 71 -4.50 -5.44 15.55
CA SER A 71 -5.17 -4.14 15.58
C SER A 71 -4.86 -3.29 14.35
N MET A 72 -5.72 -2.29 14.10
CA MET A 72 -5.47 -1.26 13.08
C MET A 72 -4.18 -0.48 13.37
N VAL A 73 -3.87 -0.26 14.65
CA VAL A 73 -2.65 0.47 15.06
C VAL A 73 -1.39 -0.31 14.70
N GLU A 74 -1.39 -1.62 14.87
CA GLU A 74 -0.28 -2.46 14.48
C GLU A 74 -0.03 -2.41 12.97
N ALA A 75 -1.09 -2.50 12.17
CA ALA A 75 -0.98 -2.32 10.72
C ALA A 75 -0.48 -0.92 10.34
N MET A 76 -0.94 0.12 11.05
CA MET A 76 -0.46 1.48 10.83
C MET A 76 1.03 1.62 11.12
N ASN A 77 1.52 1.02 12.22
CA ASN A 77 2.93 1.03 12.58
C ASN A 77 3.78 0.32 11.50
N TYR A 78 3.27 -0.79 10.96
CA TYR A 78 3.91 -1.46 9.83
C TYR A 78 4.00 -0.52 8.61
N MET A 79 2.90 0.11 8.22
CA MET A 79 2.85 1.03 7.10
C MET A 79 3.73 2.26 7.31
N ALA A 80 3.79 2.77 8.54
CA ALA A 80 4.65 3.90 8.89
C ALA A 80 6.14 3.58 8.71
N GLY A 81 6.54 2.33 8.91
CA GLY A 81 7.90 1.85 8.61
C GLY A 81 8.29 2.01 7.13
N TYR A 82 7.32 2.10 6.24
CA TYR A 82 7.50 2.35 4.80
C TYR A 82 7.16 3.78 4.38
N GLY A 83 7.04 4.70 5.33
CA GLY A 83 6.85 6.13 5.07
C GLY A 83 5.40 6.59 4.92
N TRP A 84 4.43 5.71 5.18
CA TRP A 84 3.02 6.09 5.18
C TRP A 84 2.64 6.82 6.47
N SER A 85 1.78 7.81 6.37
CA SER A 85 1.22 8.54 7.51
C SER A 85 -0.30 8.61 7.40
N LEU A 86 -0.98 8.67 8.55
CA LEU A 86 -2.43 8.83 8.61
C LEU A 86 -2.81 10.21 8.05
N HIS A 87 -3.72 10.22 7.10
CA HIS A 87 -4.29 11.43 6.51
C HIS A 87 -5.70 11.70 7.02
N ASP A 88 -6.54 10.68 7.02
CA ASP A 88 -7.93 10.76 7.45
C ASP A 88 -8.43 9.39 7.92
N SER A 89 -9.57 9.39 8.62
CA SER A 89 -10.21 8.15 9.05
C SER A 89 -11.73 8.31 9.14
N TYR A 90 -12.43 7.24 8.82
CA TYR A 90 -13.88 7.17 9.02
C TYR A 90 -14.32 5.76 9.40
N THR A 91 -15.51 5.67 9.98
CA THR A 91 -16.14 4.41 10.33
C THR A 91 -17.51 4.30 9.68
N THR A 92 -17.88 3.08 9.33
CA THR A 92 -19.22 2.75 8.85
C THR A 92 -19.73 1.49 9.54
N ILE A 93 -21.03 1.26 9.48
CA ILE A 93 -21.63 0.04 10.03
C ILE A 93 -22.03 -0.87 8.87
N LYS A 94 -21.49 -2.08 8.89
CA LYS A 94 -21.88 -3.15 7.97
C LYS A 94 -22.93 -4.03 8.66
N ARG A 95 -24.13 -4.04 8.10
CA ARG A 95 -25.20 -4.89 8.57
C ARG A 95 -25.11 -6.27 7.92
N MET A 96 -25.10 -7.29 8.74
CA MET A 96 -25.02 -8.68 8.29
C MET A 96 -26.17 -9.47 8.87
N PRO A 97 -27.24 -9.74 8.10
CA PRO A 97 -28.29 -10.66 8.56
C PRO A 97 -27.75 -12.09 8.49
N ILE A 98 -27.67 -12.77 9.61
CA ILE A 98 -27.32 -14.17 9.71
C ILE A 98 -28.39 -14.87 10.56
N ASP A 99 -29.09 -15.84 10.00
CA ASP A 99 -30.04 -16.73 10.69
C ASP A 99 -31.01 -16.01 11.65
N ASN A 100 -31.75 -15.02 11.15
CA ASN A 100 -32.65 -14.17 11.95
C ASN A 100 -31.97 -13.35 13.06
N ARG A 101 -30.64 -13.29 13.08
CA ARG A 101 -29.87 -12.38 13.95
C ARG A 101 -29.17 -11.34 13.10
N GLN A 102 -29.14 -10.11 13.60
CA GLN A 102 -28.38 -9.05 12.99
C GLN A 102 -27.02 -8.98 13.66
N LEU A 103 -25.97 -9.36 12.93
CA LEU A 103 -24.59 -9.20 13.34
C LEU A 103 -24.05 -7.95 12.67
N ASP A 104 -24.09 -6.83 13.37
CA ASP A 104 -23.52 -5.60 12.87
C ASP A 104 -22.00 -5.58 13.14
N ARG A 105 -21.25 -5.05 12.20
CA ARG A 105 -19.81 -4.83 12.31
C ARG A 105 -19.48 -3.37 12.10
N ILE A 106 -18.53 -2.88 12.86
CA ILE A 106 -17.92 -1.58 12.64
C ILE A 106 -16.83 -1.78 11.57
N VAL A 107 -16.93 -1.03 10.49
CA VAL A 107 -15.89 -1.00 9.47
C VAL A 107 -15.08 0.27 9.70
N VAL A 108 -13.81 0.10 10.03
CA VAL A 108 -12.85 1.18 10.22
C VAL A 108 -12.03 1.34 8.95
N VAL A 109 -11.98 2.55 8.41
CA VAL A 109 -11.17 2.86 7.22
C VAL A 109 -10.22 4.00 7.56
N TRP A 110 -8.94 3.76 7.37
CA TRP A 110 -7.88 4.75 7.51
C TRP A 110 -7.30 5.09 6.15
N VAL A 111 -7.32 6.36 5.81
CA VAL A 111 -6.70 6.89 4.60
C VAL A 111 -5.29 7.31 4.94
N LEU A 112 -4.32 6.70 4.28
CA LEU A 112 -2.90 6.99 4.46
C LEU A 112 -2.37 7.77 3.27
N LYS A 113 -1.33 8.55 3.50
CA LYS A 113 -0.59 9.29 2.47
C LYS A 113 0.91 9.08 2.60
N LYS A 114 1.60 9.14 1.45
CA LYS A 114 3.06 9.05 1.35
C LYS A 114 3.53 9.90 0.17
N GLU A 115 4.60 10.68 0.36
CA GLU A 115 5.31 11.30 -0.75
C GLU A 115 6.18 10.28 -1.45
N VAL A 116 5.99 10.14 -2.76
CA VAL A 116 6.70 9.15 -3.60
C VAL A 116 7.27 9.81 -4.85
N ALA A 117 8.43 9.36 -5.29
CA ALA A 117 9.02 9.77 -6.55
C ALA A 117 8.66 8.83 -7.71
N SER A 118 8.20 7.61 -7.40
CA SER A 118 7.80 6.62 -8.40
C SER A 118 6.68 5.71 -7.89
N ALA A 119 5.96 5.08 -8.81
CA ALA A 119 4.91 4.12 -8.48
C ALA A 119 5.46 2.87 -7.73
N ALA A 120 6.73 2.53 -7.90
CA ALA A 120 7.36 1.42 -7.19
C ALA A 120 7.41 1.65 -5.68
N GLU A 121 7.55 2.90 -5.24
CA GLU A 121 7.57 3.25 -3.82
C GLU A 121 6.22 3.09 -3.13
N ILE A 122 5.11 3.07 -3.89
CA ILE A 122 3.77 2.82 -3.36
C ILE A 122 3.66 1.39 -2.82
N THR A 123 4.27 0.44 -3.54
CA THR A 123 4.19 -0.99 -3.20
C THR A 123 5.37 -1.50 -2.40
N GLU A 124 6.27 -0.61 -1.98
CA GLU A 124 7.40 -0.97 -1.12
C GLU A 124 6.92 -1.58 0.20
N GLY A 125 7.38 -2.77 0.52
CA GLY A 125 6.92 -3.55 1.68
C GLY A 125 5.54 -4.20 1.51
N LEU A 126 4.89 -3.99 0.37
CA LEU A 126 3.59 -4.56 0.05
C LEU A 126 3.76 -5.52 -1.13
N ALA A 127 3.93 -6.81 -0.88
CA ALA A 127 3.79 -7.78 -1.95
C ALA A 127 2.28 -7.96 -2.20
N SER A 128 1.80 -7.70 -3.41
CA SER A 128 0.41 -7.97 -3.74
C SER A 128 0.22 -9.47 -3.90
N SER A 129 -0.76 -10.04 -3.22
CA SER A 129 -1.16 -11.44 -3.40
C SER A 129 -1.76 -11.73 -4.79
N SER A 130 -1.76 -10.73 -5.68
CA SER A 130 -2.30 -10.82 -7.03
C SER A 130 -1.39 -11.55 -8.03
N LEU A 131 -0.15 -11.88 -7.65
CA LEU A 131 0.78 -12.60 -8.55
C LEU A 131 0.56 -14.11 -8.62
N ASP A 132 -0.21 -14.70 -7.71
CA ASP A 132 -0.39 -16.15 -7.65
C ASP A 132 -1.46 -16.69 -8.61
N TYR A 133 -2.17 -15.86 -9.35
CA TYR A 133 -3.24 -16.30 -10.24
C TYR A 133 -2.90 -16.27 -11.75
N LEU A 134 -1.66 -15.96 -12.09
CA LEU A 134 -1.21 -15.97 -13.50
C LEU A 134 -0.40 -17.23 -13.88
N SER A 135 -0.37 -18.25 -13.04
CA SER A 135 0.31 -19.53 -13.33
C SER A 135 -0.67 -20.70 -13.37
N TYR A 136 -1.69 -20.60 -14.24
CA TYR A 136 -2.42 -21.76 -14.78
C TYR A 136 -2.79 -21.48 -16.23
#